data_34701e535e57ec12e37c2f102496539b
#
_entry.id   34701e535e57ec12e37c2f102496539b
#
_cell.length_a   1.000
_cell.length_b   1.000
_cell.length_c   1.000
_cell.angle_alpha   90.00
_cell.angle_beta   90.00
_cell.angle_gamma   90.00
#
_symmetry.space_group_name_H-M   'P 1'
#
loop_
_entity.id
_entity.type
_entity.pdbx_description
1 polymer ?
#
loop_
_entity_poly.entity_id
_entity_poly.type
_entity_poly.pdbx_seq_one_letter_code
_entity_poly.pdbx_strand_id
1 'polypeptide(L)'
;GTSESFHANAIKGLRECGINVTDIGTVTTPMSYWAQYYLKIKGLLTVTASHNPAGWNGVKLGTNFSSTLLTQELQDLYNIIKDEKFASGKGELEKKDISDQYMKDLISNATVSKKFKVLVNTGNGTAGLYAPKLLKMAGCEVVPHFINLDPAYPNYTPNPDGTAMMEDTGKQTVKNNCDLGFAYDGDGDRLGLVDEKGNIIWPDRYIILLSRLVLSSHPGAKIVFDVKVSEALPEDIKAHGGIPIMWKTGHSYIKAKLKEEKAALAGEMSGHIFFVDDFYGFDDAFFASLKLLEYLSTQNKPLSEIIATTPYYVSTPTIQVSTTDEEKYNIVAKLTKEFKDEGYKVIDINGARVYTEGGWGLVRASSNTPTLVLRFEAKTEENLEKIKKLFELKLNKFPNVNTNWDASGR
;
A
#
# COMPACT_ATOMS: atom_id res chain seq x y z
N GLY A 1 -11.68 0.68 -21.40
CA GLY A 1 -11.60 1.89 -20.57
C GLY A 1 -10.77 2.98 -21.24
N THR A 2 -10.54 4.09 -20.53
CA THR A 2 -9.79 5.24 -21.08
C THR A 2 -8.27 5.01 -21.14
N SER A 3 -7.74 3.96 -20.51
CA SER A 3 -6.29 3.70 -20.41
C SER A 3 -5.60 3.60 -21.75
N GLU A 4 -6.21 2.96 -22.74
CA GLU A 4 -5.63 2.84 -24.10
C GLU A 4 -5.42 4.20 -24.78
N SER A 5 -6.40 5.11 -24.63
CA SER A 5 -6.30 6.46 -25.18
C SER A 5 -5.21 7.28 -24.46
N PHE A 6 -5.15 7.22 -23.12
CA PHE A 6 -4.10 7.88 -22.35
C PHE A 6 -2.72 7.35 -22.70
N HIS A 7 -2.56 6.03 -22.79
CA HIS A 7 -1.31 5.38 -23.20
C HIS A 7 -0.86 5.81 -24.59
N ALA A 8 -1.75 5.75 -25.59
CA ALA A 8 -1.41 6.16 -26.95
C ALA A 8 -0.99 7.63 -27.06
N ASN A 9 -1.72 8.52 -26.37
CA ASN A 9 -1.39 9.95 -26.36
C ASN A 9 -0.09 10.25 -25.59
N ALA A 10 0.18 9.54 -24.49
CA ALA A 10 1.44 9.67 -23.76
C ALA A 10 2.64 9.27 -24.64
N ILE A 11 2.58 8.12 -25.33
CA ILE A 11 3.61 7.69 -26.28
C ILE A 11 3.82 8.76 -27.37
N LYS A 12 2.72 9.25 -27.95
CA LYS A 12 2.79 10.28 -28.99
C LYS A 12 3.50 11.53 -28.49
N GLY A 13 3.06 12.10 -27.36
CA GLY A 13 3.64 13.32 -26.79
C GLY A 13 5.10 13.19 -26.45
N LEU A 14 5.50 12.08 -25.79
CA LEU A 14 6.91 11.81 -25.47
C LEU A 14 7.76 11.75 -26.74
N ARG A 15 7.31 11.08 -27.78
CA ARG A 15 8.05 10.99 -29.06
C ARG A 15 8.15 12.31 -29.79
N GLU A 16 7.11 13.13 -29.76
CA GLU A 16 7.10 14.48 -30.36
C GLU A 16 8.05 15.43 -29.61
N CYS A 17 8.36 15.13 -28.34
CA CYS A 17 9.41 15.82 -27.57
C CYS A 17 10.83 15.25 -27.79
N GLY A 18 11.01 14.27 -28.68
CA GLY A 18 12.31 13.65 -28.99
C GLY A 18 12.73 12.55 -28.02
N ILE A 19 11.82 12.05 -27.17
CA ILE A 19 12.11 11.00 -26.19
C ILE A 19 11.86 9.62 -26.83
N ASN A 20 12.85 8.73 -26.76
CA ASN A 20 12.69 7.33 -27.12
C ASN A 20 11.83 6.61 -26.08
N VAL A 21 10.85 5.84 -26.51
CA VAL A 21 9.89 5.14 -25.66
C VAL A 21 10.04 3.63 -25.83
N THR A 22 10.21 2.92 -24.72
CA THR A 22 10.05 1.46 -24.65
C THR A 22 8.70 1.16 -24.06
N ASP A 23 7.76 0.71 -24.89
CA ASP A 23 6.41 0.31 -24.46
C ASP A 23 6.44 -1.14 -23.98
N ILE A 24 6.15 -1.34 -22.70
CA ILE A 24 6.13 -2.66 -22.04
C ILE A 24 4.72 -3.27 -21.95
N GLY A 25 3.73 -2.63 -22.55
CA GLY A 25 2.36 -3.14 -22.63
C GLY A 25 1.57 -3.01 -21.34
N THR A 26 0.60 -3.91 -21.13
CA THR A 26 -0.23 -3.95 -19.92
C THR A 26 0.50 -4.72 -18.84
N VAL A 27 0.98 -4.00 -17.82
CA VAL A 27 1.77 -4.53 -16.71
C VAL A 27 1.24 -4.01 -15.37
N THR A 28 1.68 -4.61 -14.26
CA THR A 28 1.42 -4.05 -12.93
C THR A 28 2.34 -2.86 -12.64
N THR A 29 1.96 -2.01 -11.72
CA THR A 29 2.80 -0.88 -11.28
C THR A 29 4.18 -1.33 -10.80
N PRO A 30 4.35 -2.33 -9.93
CA PRO A 30 5.68 -2.82 -9.54
C PRO A 30 6.51 -3.33 -10.73
N MET A 31 5.89 -4.00 -11.70
CA MET A 31 6.61 -4.44 -12.90
C MET A 31 7.13 -3.25 -13.71
N SER A 32 6.41 -2.13 -13.73
CA SER A 32 6.87 -0.91 -14.39
C SER A 32 8.07 -0.27 -13.65
N TYR A 33 8.11 -0.31 -12.32
CA TYR A 33 9.28 0.11 -11.55
C TYR A 33 10.48 -0.81 -11.79
N TRP A 34 10.25 -2.12 -11.78
CA TRP A 34 11.29 -3.11 -12.06
C TRP A 34 11.90 -2.92 -13.47
N ALA A 35 11.07 -2.57 -14.46
CA ALA A 35 11.52 -2.31 -15.83
C ALA A 35 12.61 -1.23 -15.91
N GLN A 36 12.56 -0.20 -15.05
CA GLN A 36 13.59 0.84 -15.02
C GLN A 36 14.98 0.24 -14.71
N TYR A 37 15.04 -0.70 -13.76
CA TYR A 37 16.30 -1.37 -13.40
C TYR A 37 16.75 -2.36 -14.47
N TYR A 38 15.84 -3.19 -14.96
CA TYR A 38 16.14 -4.20 -15.97
C TYR A 38 16.59 -3.60 -17.31
N LEU A 39 15.89 -2.56 -17.77
CA LEU A 39 16.16 -1.87 -19.03
C LEU A 39 17.21 -0.74 -18.87
N LYS A 40 17.59 -0.40 -17.64
CA LYS A 40 18.47 0.73 -17.31
C LYS A 40 17.94 2.07 -17.81
N ILE A 41 16.63 2.27 -17.75
CA ILE A 41 15.94 3.49 -18.18
C ILE A 41 15.42 4.22 -16.95
N LYS A 42 15.78 5.49 -16.77
CA LYS A 42 15.39 6.28 -15.59
C LYS A 42 13.96 6.83 -15.64
N GLY A 43 13.47 7.15 -16.85
CA GLY A 43 12.13 7.69 -17.03
C GLY A 43 11.06 6.61 -16.94
N LEU A 44 9.93 6.93 -16.30
CA LEU A 44 8.77 6.05 -16.19
C LEU A 44 7.49 6.85 -16.32
N LEU A 45 6.54 6.33 -17.10
CA LEU A 45 5.15 6.74 -17.12
C LEU A 45 4.26 5.51 -17.11
N THR A 46 3.43 5.38 -16.07
CA THR A 46 2.45 4.29 -15.94
C THR A 46 1.05 4.88 -15.91
N VAL A 47 0.18 4.42 -16.80
CA VAL A 47 -1.24 4.81 -16.82
C VAL A 47 -2.00 3.86 -15.92
N THR A 48 -2.51 4.39 -14.79
CA THR A 48 -3.24 3.60 -13.79
C THR A 48 -4.15 4.48 -12.94
N ALA A 49 -5.28 3.92 -12.51
CA ALA A 49 -6.11 4.48 -11.46
C ALA A 49 -5.93 3.76 -10.11
N SER A 50 -4.98 2.81 -10.01
CA SER A 50 -4.74 1.98 -8.83
C SER A 50 -6.05 1.29 -8.39
N HIS A 51 -6.51 1.58 -7.18
CA HIS A 51 -7.72 1.05 -6.54
C HIS A 51 -8.97 1.94 -6.70
N ASN A 52 -8.95 2.94 -7.58
CA ASN A 52 -10.11 3.80 -7.80
C ASN A 52 -11.21 3.06 -8.57
N PRO A 53 -12.48 3.47 -8.44
CA PRO A 53 -13.60 2.89 -9.18
C PRO A 53 -13.42 2.96 -10.70
N ALA A 54 -14.18 2.11 -11.41
CA ALA A 54 -14.24 2.16 -12.88
C ALA A 54 -14.58 3.57 -13.38
N GLY A 55 -13.93 3.99 -14.47
CA GLY A 55 -14.08 5.32 -15.05
C GLY A 55 -13.04 6.35 -14.59
N TRP A 56 -12.33 6.10 -13.51
CA TRP A 56 -11.18 6.90 -13.10
C TRP A 56 -9.92 6.45 -13.82
N ASN A 57 -9.00 7.41 -14.02
CA ASN A 57 -7.68 7.13 -14.56
C ASN A 57 -6.66 8.17 -14.08
N GLY A 58 -5.38 7.86 -14.25
CA GLY A 58 -4.29 8.74 -13.86
C GLY A 58 -2.96 8.27 -14.39
N VAL A 59 -1.90 8.92 -13.97
CA VAL A 59 -0.52 8.57 -14.31
C VAL A 59 0.38 8.59 -13.10
N LYS A 60 1.23 7.57 -12.99
CA LYS A 60 2.38 7.56 -12.08
C LYS A 60 3.61 7.92 -12.90
N LEU A 61 4.37 8.89 -12.42
CA LEU A 61 5.56 9.41 -13.11
C LEU A 61 6.80 9.17 -12.26
N GLY A 62 7.87 8.71 -12.88
CA GLY A 62 9.16 8.51 -12.25
C GLY A 62 10.30 9.03 -13.13
N THR A 63 11.34 9.57 -12.51
CA THR A 63 12.49 10.18 -13.20
C THR A 63 13.81 9.51 -12.86
N ASN A 64 13.84 8.62 -11.85
CA ASN A 64 15.09 7.98 -11.43
C ASN A 64 14.82 6.71 -10.60
N PHE A 65 14.85 5.54 -11.25
CA PHE A 65 14.78 4.21 -10.62
C PHE A 65 13.79 4.11 -9.44
N SER A 66 12.51 3.92 -9.75
CA SER A 66 11.37 3.85 -8.82
C SER A 66 11.09 5.11 -7.96
N SER A 67 11.89 6.16 -8.11
CA SER A 67 11.59 7.46 -7.51
C SER A 67 10.43 8.11 -8.24
N THR A 68 9.28 8.22 -7.60
CA THR A 68 8.09 8.89 -8.13
C THR A 68 8.12 10.38 -7.79
N LEU A 69 7.54 11.21 -8.66
CA LEU A 69 7.53 12.66 -8.48
C LEU A 69 6.85 13.05 -7.16
N LEU A 70 7.47 13.96 -6.43
CA LEU A 70 6.91 14.58 -5.23
C LEU A 70 6.20 15.91 -5.58
N THR A 71 5.56 16.52 -4.58
CA THR A 71 4.70 17.69 -4.75
C THR A 71 5.34 18.82 -5.57
N GLN A 72 6.63 19.16 -5.32
CA GLN A 72 7.28 20.24 -6.04
C GLN A 72 7.54 19.87 -7.51
N GLU A 73 7.98 18.67 -7.78
CA GLU A 73 8.24 18.19 -9.14
C GLU A 73 6.95 18.10 -9.96
N LEU A 74 5.83 17.73 -9.34
CA LEU A 74 4.50 17.77 -9.97
C LEU A 74 4.07 19.20 -10.27
N GLN A 75 4.35 20.16 -9.39
CA GLN A 75 4.06 21.58 -9.63
C GLN A 75 4.92 22.14 -10.77
N ASP A 76 6.17 21.74 -10.85
CA ASP A 76 7.07 22.14 -11.94
C ASP A 76 6.59 21.59 -13.28
N LEU A 77 6.14 20.30 -13.31
CA LEU A 77 5.53 19.70 -14.49
C LEU A 77 4.24 20.42 -14.91
N TYR A 78 3.39 20.76 -13.93
CA TYR A 78 2.17 21.55 -14.18
C TYR A 78 2.49 22.91 -14.83
N ASN A 79 3.52 23.60 -14.34
CA ASN A 79 3.96 24.89 -14.89
C ASN A 79 4.48 24.76 -16.33
N ILE A 80 5.24 23.68 -16.64
CA ILE A 80 5.70 23.39 -18.01
C ILE A 80 4.49 23.19 -18.94
N ILE A 81 3.47 22.44 -18.51
CA ILE A 81 2.24 22.21 -19.28
C ILE A 81 1.47 23.53 -19.47
N LYS A 82 1.28 24.28 -18.39
CA LYS A 82 0.53 25.55 -18.40
C LYS A 82 1.18 26.60 -19.34
N ASP A 83 2.51 26.66 -19.34
CA ASP A 83 3.28 27.61 -20.14
C ASP A 83 3.55 27.08 -21.56
N GLU A 84 3.08 25.88 -21.91
CA GLU A 84 3.31 25.21 -23.20
C GLU A 84 4.80 25.11 -23.59
N LYS A 85 5.67 24.97 -22.56
CA LYS A 85 7.14 24.91 -22.75
C LYS A 85 7.60 23.49 -23.10
N PHE A 86 7.13 22.99 -24.23
CA PHE A 86 7.48 21.64 -24.69
C PHE A 86 8.73 21.64 -25.55
N ALA A 87 9.59 20.63 -25.34
CA ALA A 87 10.63 20.31 -26.29
C ALA A 87 10.00 19.79 -27.61
N SER A 88 10.72 19.90 -28.70
CA SER A 88 10.32 19.30 -29.97
C SER A 88 11.39 18.36 -30.48
N GLY A 89 10.97 17.24 -31.06
CA GLY A 89 11.91 16.25 -31.59
C GLY A 89 11.21 15.07 -32.22
N LYS A 90 11.98 13.99 -32.48
CA LYS A 90 11.46 12.76 -33.05
C LYS A 90 12.07 11.58 -32.29
N GLY A 91 11.32 11.03 -31.34
CA GLY A 91 11.70 9.83 -30.59
C GLY A 91 11.29 8.54 -31.31
N GLU A 92 11.95 7.44 -30.99
CA GLU A 92 11.65 6.10 -31.48
C GLU A 92 10.69 5.38 -30.53
N LEU A 93 10.01 4.35 -31.02
CA LEU A 93 9.15 3.46 -30.22
C LEU A 93 9.62 2.02 -30.37
N GLU A 94 9.97 1.40 -29.25
CA GLU A 94 10.22 -0.04 -29.14
C GLU A 94 9.12 -0.68 -28.29
N LYS A 95 8.71 -1.91 -28.63
CA LYS A 95 7.80 -2.73 -27.80
C LYS A 95 8.56 -3.90 -27.22
N LYS A 96 8.35 -4.18 -25.91
CA LYS A 96 9.08 -5.22 -25.20
C LYS A 96 8.22 -5.88 -24.15
N ASP A 97 8.11 -7.20 -24.19
CA ASP A 97 7.55 -7.99 -23.09
C ASP A 97 8.68 -8.32 -22.08
N ILE A 98 8.44 -8.00 -20.82
CA ILE A 98 9.39 -8.21 -19.73
C ILE A 98 8.83 -9.11 -18.62
N SER A 99 7.61 -9.60 -18.79
CA SER A 99 6.85 -10.26 -17.73
C SER A 99 7.52 -11.53 -17.21
N ASP A 100 8.06 -12.35 -18.09
CA ASP A 100 8.74 -13.59 -17.71
C ASP A 100 10.05 -13.32 -16.94
N GLN A 101 10.80 -12.30 -17.35
CA GLN A 101 12.05 -11.90 -16.70
C GLN A 101 11.77 -11.34 -15.30
N TYR A 102 10.74 -10.50 -15.16
CA TYR A 102 10.30 -10.00 -13.87
C TYR A 102 9.93 -11.14 -12.92
N MET A 103 9.05 -12.05 -13.33
CA MET A 103 8.63 -13.17 -12.49
C MET A 103 9.81 -14.08 -12.08
N LYS A 104 10.76 -14.32 -12.98
CA LYS A 104 11.97 -15.09 -12.67
C LYS A 104 12.84 -14.37 -11.64
N ASP A 105 12.97 -13.05 -11.74
CA ASP A 105 13.72 -12.26 -10.78
C ASP A 105 13.07 -12.33 -9.38
N LEU A 106 11.74 -12.16 -9.28
CA LEU A 106 11.02 -12.32 -8.02
C LEU A 106 11.25 -13.68 -7.37
N ILE A 107 11.14 -14.76 -8.16
CA ILE A 107 11.35 -16.14 -7.68
C ILE A 107 12.79 -16.36 -7.23
N SER A 108 13.77 -15.76 -7.90
CA SER A 108 15.19 -15.95 -7.52
C SER A 108 15.56 -15.28 -6.20
N ASN A 109 14.75 -14.31 -5.75
CA ASN A 109 14.96 -13.53 -4.53
C ASN A 109 14.03 -13.93 -3.37
N ALA A 110 13.33 -15.07 -3.47
CA ALA A 110 12.48 -15.61 -2.41
C ALA A 110 12.59 -17.13 -2.32
N THR A 111 12.59 -17.67 -1.10
CA THR A 111 12.73 -19.12 -0.85
C THR A 111 11.45 -19.68 -0.24
N VAL A 112 10.56 -20.19 -1.09
CA VAL A 112 9.33 -20.88 -0.65
C VAL A 112 9.62 -22.39 -0.57
N SER A 113 9.85 -22.90 0.63
CA SER A 113 10.26 -24.29 0.84
C SER A 113 9.11 -25.24 1.22
N LYS A 114 7.91 -24.72 1.46
CA LYS A 114 6.69 -25.49 1.72
C LYS A 114 5.69 -25.34 0.60
N LYS A 115 4.90 -26.39 0.38
CA LYS A 115 3.76 -26.32 -0.53
C LYS A 115 2.56 -25.69 0.18
N PHE A 116 2.04 -24.63 -0.38
CA PHE A 116 0.83 -23.95 0.10
C PHE A 116 -0.29 -24.05 -0.93
N LYS A 117 -1.52 -24.18 -0.47
CA LYS A 117 -2.72 -23.99 -1.25
C LYS A 117 -3.24 -22.57 -1.03
N VAL A 118 -3.19 -21.72 -2.05
CA VAL A 118 -3.41 -20.28 -1.93
C VAL A 118 -4.59 -19.85 -2.77
N LEU A 119 -5.54 -19.13 -2.16
CA LEU A 119 -6.54 -18.38 -2.90
C LEU A 119 -5.91 -17.11 -3.46
N VAL A 120 -6.17 -16.79 -4.73
CA VAL A 120 -5.67 -15.57 -5.41
C VAL A 120 -6.84 -14.78 -5.94
N ASN A 121 -7.16 -13.68 -5.28
CA ASN A 121 -8.21 -12.75 -5.66
C ASN A 121 -7.61 -11.45 -6.21
N THR A 122 -7.96 -11.11 -7.44
CA THR A 122 -7.46 -9.89 -8.08
C THR A 122 -8.58 -8.89 -8.42
N GLY A 123 -9.82 -9.20 -8.05
CA GLY A 123 -10.97 -8.33 -8.29
C GLY A 123 -11.11 -7.86 -9.74
N ASN A 124 -10.71 -8.69 -10.69
CA ASN A 124 -10.64 -8.36 -12.12
C ASN A 124 -9.59 -7.28 -12.48
N GLY A 125 -8.61 -7.02 -11.61
CA GLY A 125 -7.49 -6.10 -11.84
C GLY A 125 -6.37 -6.72 -12.68
N THR A 126 -5.35 -5.90 -12.99
CA THR A 126 -4.18 -6.26 -13.82
C THR A 126 -3.35 -7.38 -13.18
N ALA A 127 -3.34 -7.48 -11.84
CA ALA A 127 -2.65 -8.54 -11.11
C ALA A 127 -3.07 -9.95 -11.54
N GLY A 128 -4.31 -10.12 -12.06
CA GLY A 128 -4.83 -11.40 -12.55
C GLY A 128 -4.04 -12.01 -13.70
N LEU A 129 -3.36 -11.18 -14.49
CA LEU A 129 -2.52 -11.65 -15.60
C LEU A 129 -1.23 -12.36 -15.11
N TYR A 130 -0.77 -12.07 -13.88
CA TYR A 130 0.56 -12.46 -13.42
C TYR A 130 0.57 -13.23 -12.10
N ALA A 131 -0.21 -12.83 -11.09
CA ALA A 131 -0.17 -13.42 -9.74
C ALA A 131 -0.40 -14.94 -9.72
N PRO A 132 -1.39 -15.51 -10.45
CA PRO A 132 -1.58 -16.95 -10.46
C PRO A 132 -0.40 -17.72 -11.05
N LYS A 133 0.25 -17.16 -12.09
CA LYS A 133 1.42 -17.78 -12.72
C LYS A 133 2.63 -17.72 -11.81
N LEU A 134 2.90 -16.57 -11.20
CA LEU A 134 4.01 -16.37 -10.26
C LEU A 134 3.93 -17.35 -9.08
N LEU A 135 2.77 -17.44 -8.42
CA LEU A 135 2.60 -18.32 -7.26
C LEU A 135 2.69 -19.81 -7.62
N LYS A 136 2.24 -20.20 -8.83
CA LYS A 136 2.51 -21.57 -9.34
C LYS A 136 3.99 -21.80 -9.57
N MET A 137 4.74 -20.83 -10.09
CA MET A 137 6.20 -20.93 -10.23
C MET A 137 6.89 -21.06 -8.86
N ALA A 138 6.33 -20.45 -7.81
CA ALA A 138 6.79 -20.61 -6.43
C ALA A 138 6.40 -21.95 -5.79
N GLY A 139 5.74 -22.86 -6.53
CA GLY A 139 5.34 -24.19 -6.04
C GLY A 139 3.99 -24.26 -5.34
N CYS A 140 3.19 -23.19 -5.36
CA CYS A 140 1.87 -23.18 -4.74
C CYS A 140 0.81 -23.90 -5.59
N GLU A 141 -0.16 -24.53 -4.91
CA GLU A 141 -1.45 -24.85 -5.49
C GLU A 141 -2.32 -23.60 -5.46
N VAL A 142 -2.72 -23.07 -6.64
CA VAL A 142 -3.41 -21.80 -6.77
C VAL A 142 -4.88 -22.02 -7.07
N VAL A 143 -5.75 -21.45 -6.23
CA VAL A 143 -7.20 -21.33 -6.45
C VAL A 143 -7.47 -19.91 -6.96
N PRO A 144 -7.76 -19.72 -8.26
CA PRO A 144 -7.97 -18.39 -8.83
C PRO A 144 -9.38 -17.87 -8.52
N HIS A 145 -9.48 -16.58 -8.20
CA HIS A 145 -10.76 -15.89 -7.99
C HIS A 145 -10.72 -14.50 -8.64
N PHE A 146 -11.69 -14.20 -9.50
CA PHE A 146 -11.80 -12.97 -10.30
C PHE A 146 -10.48 -12.51 -10.97
N ILE A 147 -9.78 -13.45 -11.61
CA ILE A 147 -8.46 -13.19 -12.22
C ILE A 147 -8.51 -12.66 -13.65
N ASN A 148 -9.68 -12.70 -14.32
CA ASN A 148 -9.81 -12.19 -15.68
C ASN A 148 -9.86 -10.66 -15.65
N LEU A 149 -8.92 -10.01 -16.33
CA LEU A 149 -8.88 -8.54 -16.41
C LEU A 149 -10.18 -7.99 -17.01
N ASP A 150 -10.90 -7.19 -16.24
CA ASP A 150 -12.09 -6.47 -16.68
C ASP A 150 -12.12 -5.06 -16.07
N PRO A 151 -11.90 -3.99 -16.85
CA PRO A 151 -11.84 -2.62 -16.34
C PRO A 151 -13.20 -2.08 -15.84
N ALA A 152 -14.29 -2.84 -16.01
CA ALA A 152 -15.60 -2.50 -15.44
C ALA A 152 -15.72 -2.90 -13.95
N TYR A 153 -14.84 -3.78 -13.46
CA TYR A 153 -14.87 -4.32 -12.11
C TYR A 153 -16.24 -4.82 -11.67
N PRO A 154 -16.80 -5.84 -12.36
CA PRO A 154 -18.22 -6.23 -12.22
C PRO A 154 -18.59 -6.74 -10.81
N ASN A 155 -17.62 -7.12 -9.99
CA ASN A 155 -17.89 -7.68 -8.66
C ASN A 155 -17.70 -6.65 -7.55
N TYR A 156 -16.59 -5.96 -7.55
CA TYR A 156 -16.23 -4.85 -6.66
C TYR A 156 -14.95 -4.19 -7.18
N THR A 157 -14.70 -2.97 -6.75
CA THR A 157 -13.42 -2.31 -7.01
C THR A 157 -12.29 -3.11 -6.36
N PRO A 158 -11.21 -3.48 -7.08
CA PRO A 158 -10.09 -4.23 -6.52
C PRO A 158 -9.27 -3.36 -5.54
N ASN A 159 -9.66 -3.41 -4.28
CA ASN A 159 -9.05 -2.63 -3.20
C ASN A 159 -8.93 -3.46 -1.92
N PRO A 160 -7.75 -3.96 -1.53
CA PRO A 160 -7.52 -4.71 -0.30
C PRO A 160 -7.70 -3.90 1.00
N ASP A 161 -7.81 -2.57 0.91
CA ASP A 161 -8.18 -1.71 2.05
C ASP A 161 -9.72 -1.69 2.28
N GLY A 162 -10.49 -2.22 1.32
CA GLY A 162 -11.94 -2.34 1.36
C GLY A 162 -12.44 -3.70 1.87
N THR A 163 -13.51 -3.68 2.69
CA THR A 163 -14.07 -4.91 3.27
C THR A 163 -14.67 -5.87 2.27
N ALA A 164 -15.37 -5.36 1.26
CA ALA A 164 -16.09 -6.22 0.30
C ALA A 164 -15.15 -7.24 -0.36
N MET A 165 -13.99 -6.80 -0.86
CA MET A 165 -12.98 -7.67 -1.44
C MET A 165 -12.38 -8.63 -0.42
N MET A 166 -12.06 -8.13 0.77
CA MET A 166 -11.38 -8.93 1.80
C MET A 166 -12.31 -9.98 2.44
N GLU A 167 -13.58 -9.64 2.68
CA GLU A 167 -14.58 -10.60 3.17
C GLU A 167 -14.86 -11.71 2.14
N ASP A 168 -14.96 -11.36 0.85
CA ASP A 168 -15.12 -12.36 -0.20
C ASP A 168 -13.87 -13.24 -0.30
N THR A 169 -12.68 -12.67 -0.25
CA THR A 169 -11.41 -13.42 -0.18
C THR A 169 -11.43 -14.42 0.98
N GLY A 170 -11.84 -13.98 2.19
CA GLY A 170 -11.97 -14.85 3.36
C GLY A 170 -12.96 -16.00 3.15
N LYS A 171 -14.14 -15.69 2.67
CA LYS A 171 -15.19 -16.70 2.38
C LYS A 171 -14.70 -17.75 1.38
N GLN A 172 -14.02 -17.31 0.30
CA GLN A 172 -13.52 -18.22 -0.71
C GLN A 172 -12.30 -19.04 -0.22
N THR A 173 -11.46 -18.47 0.63
CA THR A 173 -10.32 -19.18 1.28
C THR A 173 -10.83 -20.36 2.07
N VAL A 174 -11.81 -20.15 2.95
CA VAL A 174 -12.43 -21.22 3.75
C VAL A 174 -13.14 -22.25 2.87
N LYS A 175 -13.98 -21.79 1.93
CA LYS A 175 -14.75 -22.65 1.02
C LYS A 175 -13.88 -23.62 0.24
N ASN A 176 -12.69 -23.20 -0.16
CA ASN A 176 -11.76 -24.01 -0.96
C ASN A 176 -10.71 -24.74 -0.13
N ASN A 177 -10.76 -24.66 1.20
CA ASN A 177 -9.77 -25.23 2.13
C ASN A 177 -8.35 -24.78 1.74
N CYS A 178 -8.13 -23.47 1.55
CA CYS A 178 -6.83 -22.90 1.30
C CYS A 178 -6.10 -22.59 2.63
N ASP A 179 -4.77 -22.66 2.62
CA ASP A 179 -3.94 -22.33 3.78
C ASP A 179 -3.96 -20.82 4.08
N LEU A 180 -4.20 -20.01 3.05
CA LEU A 180 -4.34 -18.55 3.12
C LEU A 180 -4.92 -18.03 1.81
N GLY A 181 -5.33 -16.74 1.81
CA GLY A 181 -5.76 -16.03 0.61
C GLY A 181 -5.02 -14.70 0.46
N PHE A 182 -4.59 -14.42 -0.77
CA PHE A 182 -4.05 -13.14 -1.18
C PHE A 182 -5.08 -12.37 -2.00
N ALA A 183 -5.18 -11.07 -1.73
CA ALA A 183 -5.93 -10.10 -2.52
C ALA A 183 -4.98 -9.03 -3.06
N TYR A 184 -5.13 -8.66 -4.33
CA TYR A 184 -4.30 -7.64 -4.97
C TYR A 184 -5.18 -6.51 -5.48
N ASP A 185 -4.70 -5.27 -5.37
CA ASP A 185 -5.42 -4.14 -5.94
C ASP A 185 -5.33 -4.07 -7.49
N GLY A 186 -5.96 -3.05 -8.05
CA GLY A 186 -6.14 -2.95 -9.51
C GLY A 186 -4.86 -2.97 -10.32
N ASP A 187 -3.77 -2.41 -9.82
CA ASP A 187 -2.46 -2.37 -10.49
C ASP A 187 -1.36 -3.16 -9.77
N GLY A 188 -1.71 -3.94 -8.73
CA GLY A 188 -0.88 -4.96 -8.13
C GLY A 188 0.25 -4.45 -7.24
N ASP A 189 0.13 -3.24 -6.69
CA ASP A 189 1.11 -2.68 -5.77
C ASP A 189 0.69 -2.77 -4.29
N ARG A 190 -0.55 -3.25 -4.01
CA ARG A 190 -1.05 -3.48 -2.65
C ARG A 190 -1.45 -4.94 -2.43
N LEU A 191 -1.14 -5.42 -1.23
CA LEU A 191 -1.42 -6.78 -0.80
C LEU A 191 -2.45 -6.80 0.32
N GLY A 192 -3.49 -7.62 0.17
CA GLY A 192 -4.39 -8.08 1.22
C GLY A 192 -4.09 -9.52 1.58
N LEU A 193 -4.29 -9.89 2.84
CA LEU A 193 -4.05 -11.21 3.37
C LEU A 193 -5.21 -11.69 4.22
N VAL A 194 -5.61 -12.94 4.05
CA VAL A 194 -6.55 -13.65 4.94
C VAL A 194 -5.95 -14.98 5.37
N ASP A 195 -6.30 -15.42 6.59
CA ASP A 195 -5.85 -16.70 7.11
C ASP A 195 -6.74 -17.88 6.66
N GLU A 196 -6.40 -19.10 7.05
CA GLU A 196 -7.13 -20.33 6.74
C GLU A 196 -8.55 -20.40 7.33
N LYS A 197 -8.85 -19.52 8.29
CA LYS A 197 -10.18 -19.38 8.91
C LYS A 197 -11.03 -18.28 8.24
N GLY A 198 -10.45 -17.58 7.25
CA GLY A 198 -11.09 -16.46 6.56
C GLY A 198 -11.00 -15.12 7.30
N ASN A 199 -10.23 -15.03 8.37
CA ASN A 199 -10.01 -13.78 9.08
C ASN A 199 -9.11 -12.87 8.26
N ILE A 200 -9.47 -11.59 8.18
CA ILE A 200 -8.67 -10.56 7.51
C ILE A 200 -7.45 -10.24 8.38
N ILE A 201 -6.27 -10.36 7.80
CA ILE A 201 -5.02 -9.95 8.44
C ILE A 201 -4.62 -8.60 7.84
N TRP A 202 -4.90 -7.54 8.58
CA TRP A 202 -4.60 -6.18 8.12
C TRP A 202 -3.09 -5.95 7.96
N PRO A 203 -2.66 -4.99 7.10
CA PRO A 203 -1.26 -4.77 6.76
C PRO A 203 -0.35 -4.58 7.97
N ASP A 204 -0.77 -3.83 8.98
CA ASP A 204 -0.01 -3.62 10.21
C ASP A 204 0.32 -4.92 10.98
N ARG A 205 -0.46 -5.99 10.76
CA ARG A 205 -0.24 -7.30 11.37
C ARG A 205 0.72 -8.16 10.54
N TYR A 206 0.56 -8.24 9.21
CA TYR A 206 1.47 -9.06 8.43
C TYR A 206 2.82 -8.36 8.17
N ILE A 207 2.91 -7.03 8.25
CA ILE A 207 4.20 -6.32 8.27
C ILE A 207 5.05 -6.76 9.47
N ILE A 208 4.44 -7.13 10.62
CA ILE A 208 5.15 -7.74 11.75
C ILE A 208 5.87 -9.02 11.30
N LEU A 209 5.19 -9.90 10.57
CA LEU A 209 5.77 -11.17 10.10
C LEU A 209 6.93 -10.92 9.13
N LEU A 210 6.75 -9.97 8.19
CA LEU A 210 7.81 -9.57 7.26
C LEU A 210 8.98 -8.90 7.99
N SER A 211 8.70 -8.12 9.03
CA SER A 211 9.74 -7.53 9.89
C SER A 211 10.55 -8.59 10.61
N ARG A 212 9.90 -9.62 11.18
CA ARG A 212 10.58 -10.75 11.81
C ARG A 212 11.46 -11.52 10.81
N LEU A 213 10.99 -11.70 9.56
CA LEU A 213 11.78 -12.31 8.50
C LEU A 213 13.07 -11.51 8.26
N VAL A 214 12.95 -10.21 8.00
CA VAL A 214 14.09 -9.33 7.74
C VAL A 214 15.04 -9.28 8.94
N LEU A 215 14.53 -9.15 10.16
CA LEU A 215 15.34 -9.05 11.37
C LEU A 215 16.07 -10.36 11.72
N SER A 216 15.57 -11.50 11.25
CA SER A 216 16.26 -12.79 11.44
C SER A 216 17.58 -12.88 10.66
N SER A 217 17.67 -12.20 9.51
CA SER A 217 18.89 -12.15 8.66
C SER A 217 19.67 -10.85 8.85
N HIS A 218 19.00 -9.76 9.23
CA HIS A 218 19.57 -8.42 9.39
C HIS A 218 19.23 -7.83 10.77
N PRO A 219 19.85 -8.32 11.87
CA PRO A 219 19.64 -7.78 13.21
C PRO A 219 20.00 -6.27 13.26
N GLY A 220 19.16 -5.46 13.90
CA GLY A 220 19.34 -4.03 13.97
C GLY A 220 18.82 -3.26 12.75
N ALA A 221 18.21 -3.93 11.77
CA ALA A 221 17.67 -3.26 10.60
C ALA A 221 16.59 -2.22 10.97
N LYS A 222 16.58 -1.14 10.21
CA LYS A 222 15.53 -0.11 10.29
C LYS A 222 14.33 -0.54 9.47
N ILE A 223 13.14 -0.31 10.01
CA ILE A 223 11.86 -0.62 9.37
C ILE A 223 10.98 0.61 9.39
N VAL A 224 10.59 1.10 8.22
CA VAL A 224 9.77 2.30 8.06
C VAL A 224 8.30 1.91 7.94
N PHE A 225 7.40 2.68 8.56
CA PHE A 225 5.95 2.47 8.47
C PHE A 225 5.18 3.79 8.60
N ASP A 226 3.93 3.81 8.13
CA ASP A 226 3.14 5.03 8.14
C ASP A 226 2.43 5.27 9.50
N VAL A 227 1.99 6.51 9.70
CA VAL A 227 1.36 6.96 10.98
C VAL A 227 0.07 6.23 11.34
N LYS A 228 -0.56 5.51 10.41
CA LYS A 228 -1.81 4.77 10.63
C LYS A 228 -1.59 3.38 11.25
N VAL A 229 -0.36 2.89 11.22
CA VAL A 229 0.00 1.53 11.65
C VAL A 229 -0.20 1.37 13.16
N SER A 230 -0.63 0.16 13.58
CA SER A 230 -0.78 -0.24 14.99
C SER A 230 0.53 -0.09 15.78
N GLU A 231 0.41 0.23 17.07
CA GLU A 231 1.54 0.22 18.01
C GLU A 231 2.15 -1.18 18.18
N ALA A 232 1.40 -2.23 17.84
CA ALA A 232 1.89 -3.60 17.80
C ALA A 232 3.14 -3.78 16.91
N LEU A 233 3.23 -3.05 15.79
CA LEU A 233 4.37 -3.15 14.88
C LEU A 233 5.66 -2.59 15.48
N PRO A 234 5.75 -1.33 15.93
CA PRO A 234 6.97 -0.81 16.55
C PRO A 234 7.35 -1.55 17.83
N GLU A 235 6.39 -2.08 18.59
CA GLU A 235 6.64 -2.92 19.76
C GLU A 235 7.34 -4.23 19.37
N ASP A 236 6.81 -4.94 18.38
CA ASP A 236 7.37 -6.21 17.89
C ASP A 236 8.75 -6.03 17.23
N ILE A 237 8.92 -4.97 16.42
CA ILE A 237 10.22 -4.63 15.81
C ILE A 237 11.29 -4.47 16.88
N LYS A 238 11.00 -3.72 17.96
CA LYS A 238 11.94 -3.52 19.08
C LYS A 238 12.23 -4.82 19.83
N ALA A 239 11.20 -5.63 20.08
CA ALA A 239 11.34 -6.92 20.75
C ALA A 239 12.25 -7.89 19.95
N HIS A 240 12.31 -7.74 18.63
CA HIS A 240 13.18 -8.52 17.75
C HIS A 240 14.49 -7.80 17.37
N GLY A 241 14.85 -6.74 18.09
CA GLY A 241 16.13 -6.05 17.93
C GLY A 241 16.21 -5.09 16.73
N GLY A 242 15.10 -4.74 16.11
CA GLY A 242 15.02 -3.78 15.00
C GLY A 242 14.80 -2.34 15.45
N ILE A 243 14.88 -1.40 14.51
CA ILE A 243 14.69 0.03 14.74
C ILE A 243 13.43 0.49 13.98
N PRO A 244 12.32 0.76 14.68
CA PRO A 244 11.08 1.22 14.05
C PRO A 244 11.15 2.71 13.73
N ILE A 245 10.74 3.10 12.51
CA ILE A 245 10.70 4.49 12.02
C ILE A 245 9.31 4.80 11.48
N MET A 246 8.55 5.63 12.21
CA MET A 246 7.25 6.11 11.77
C MET A 246 7.40 7.30 10.82
N TRP A 247 6.65 7.31 9.70
CA TRP A 247 6.73 8.36 8.70
C TRP A 247 5.35 8.74 8.12
N LYS A 248 5.38 9.67 7.15
CA LYS A 248 4.18 10.13 6.43
C LYS A 248 3.58 9.01 5.59
N THR A 249 2.25 8.95 5.51
CA THR A 249 1.52 8.09 4.58
C THR A 249 1.75 8.52 3.12
N GLY A 250 1.92 7.56 2.24
CA GLY A 250 2.05 7.74 0.79
C GLY A 250 3.32 7.10 0.25
N HIS A 251 3.15 6.21 -0.73
CA HIS A 251 4.22 5.37 -1.27
C HIS A 251 5.47 6.16 -1.73
N SER A 252 5.29 7.37 -2.28
CA SER A 252 6.40 8.23 -2.69
C SER A 252 7.21 8.74 -1.50
N TYR A 253 6.54 9.13 -0.40
CA TYR A 253 7.20 9.58 0.83
C TYR A 253 7.88 8.43 1.56
N ILE A 254 7.27 7.25 1.55
CA ILE A 254 7.84 6.04 2.16
C ILE A 254 9.10 5.61 1.40
N LYS A 255 9.08 5.58 0.05
CA LYS A 255 10.27 5.27 -0.78
C LYS A 255 11.42 6.25 -0.52
N ALA A 256 11.12 7.54 -0.44
CA ALA A 256 12.12 8.55 -0.13
C ALA A 256 12.75 8.33 1.27
N LYS A 257 11.91 8.07 2.28
CA LYS A 257 12.36 7.83 3.66
C LYS A 257 13.14 6.52 3.80
N LEU A 258 12.70 5.48 3.14
CA LEU A 258 13.39 4.18 3.09
C LEU A 258 14.84 4.35 2.59
N LYS A 259 15.04 5.14 1.54
CA LYS A 259 16.37 5.44 0.98
C LYS A 259 17.18 6.34 1.92
N GLU A 260 16.57 7.39 2.49
CA GLU A 260 17.21 8.31 3.45
C GLU A 260 17.78 7.56 4.66
N GLU A 261 16.95 6.69 5.25
CA GLU A 261 17.29 5.94 6.46
C GLU A 261 18.14 4.70 6.18
N LYS A 262 18.30 4.30 4.92
CA LYS A 262 18.87 3.00 4.51
C LYS A 262 18.15 1.86 5.23
N ALA A 263 16.82 1.92 5.25
CA ALA A 263 16.00 0.92 5.91
C ALA A 263 15.85 -0.32 5.03
N ALA A 264 15.71 -1.49 5.64
CA ALA A 264 15.64 -2.77 4.95
C ALA A 264 14.22 -3.09 4.44
N LEU A 265 13.20 -2.61 5.15
CA LEU A 265 11.79 -2.86 4.89
C LEU A 265 10.97 -1.60 5.15
N ALA A 266 9.94 -1.40 4.35
CA ALA A 266 8.86 -0.49 4.73
C ALA A 266 7.49 -1.11 4.46
N GLY A 267 6.46 -0.58 5.15
CA GLY A 267 5.07 -0.96 4.94
C GLY A 267 4.08 0.12 5.32
N GLU A 268 2.97 0.17 4.60
CA GLU A 268 1.86 1.07 4.87
C GLU A 268 0.59 0.31 5.25
N MET A 269 -0.27 0.95 6.03
CA MET A 269 -1.58 0.41 6.38
C MET A 269 -2.47 0.16 5.15
N SER A 270 -2.16 0.77 4.01
CA SER A 270 -2.84 0.56 2.74
C SER A 270 -2.41 -0.71 1.98
N GLY A 271 -1.42 -1.45 2.48
CA GLY A 271 -0.94 -2.70 1.85
C GLY A 271 0.26 -2.54 0.92
N HIS A 272 0.83 -1.34 0.76
CA HIS A 272 2.11 -1.15 0.08
C HIS A 272 3.25 -1.69 0.93
N ILE A 273 4.07 -2.58 0.38
CA ILE A 273 5.22 -3.20 1.05
C ILE A 273 6.46 -3.04 0.19
N PHE A 274 7.56 -2.62 0.80
CA PHE A 274 8.80 -2.23 0.14
C PHE A 274 9.98 -3.00 0.74
N PHE A 275 10.64 -3.83 -0.02
CA PHE A 275 11.88 -4.51 0.37
C PHE A 275 13.08 -3.84 -0.27
N VAL A 276 14.16 -3.64 0.49
CA VAL A 276 15.46 -3.19 -0.04
C VAL A 276 16.45 -4.33 -0.03
N ASP A 277 16.51 -5.07 1.07
CA ASP A 277 17.34 -6.27 1.13
C ASP A 277 16.78 -7.30 0.16
N ASP A 278 17.61 -7.80 -0.73
CA ASP A 278 17.27 -8.73 -1.82
C ASP A 278 16.30 -8.16 -2.86
N PHE A 279 16.01 -6.83 -2.84
CA PHE A 279 15.12 -6.20 -3.80
C PHE A 279 15.45 -4.71 -4.04
N TYR A 280 14.63 -4.01 -4.82
CA TYR A 280 14.93 -2.68 -5.37
C TYR A 280 14.37 -1.50 -4.59
N GLY A 281 13.61 -1.72 -3.52
CA GLY A 281 13.08 -0.66 -2.64
C GLY A 281 11.83 0.04 -3.15
N PHE A 282 11.07 -0.57 -4.06
CA PHE A 282 9.74 -0.11 -4.45
C PHE A 282 8.64 -1.04 -3.91
N ASP A 283 7.40 -0.54 -3.93
CA ASP A 283 6.20 -1.26 -3.51
C ASP A 283 5.86 -2.38 -4.49
N ASP A 284 5.84 -3.62 -3.98
CA ASP A 284 5.58 -4.81 -4.79
C ASP A 284 4.77 -5.85 -4.00
N ALA A 285 3.47 -5.96 -4.32
CA ALA A 285 2.59 -6.92 -3.66
C ALA A 285 2.93 -8.37 -4.02
N PHE A 286 3.49 -8.62 -5.19
CA PHE A 286 3.89 -9.96 -5.62
C PHE A 286 5.11 -10.44 -4.86
N PHE A 287 6.12 -9.59 -4.73
CA PHE A 287 7.29 -9.90 -3.93
C PHE A 287 6.95 -10.04 -2.45
N ALA A 288 6.09 -9.17 -1.92
CA ALA A 288 5.59 -9.26 -0.55
C ALA A 288 4.86 -10.59 -0.28
N SER A 289 4.07 -11.09 -1.26
CA SER A 289 3.41 -12.41 -1.15
C SER A 289 4.43 -13.54 -1.06
N LEU A 290 5.48 -13.51 -1.90
CA LEU A 290 6.55 -14.51 -1.86
C LEU A 290 7.32 -14.47 -0.55
N LYS A 291 7.64 -13.29 -0.03
CA LYS A 291 8.33 -13.13 1.26
C LYS A 291 7.47 -13.56 2.46
N LEU A 292 6.14 -13.39 2.39
CA LEU A 292 5.22 -13.96 3.37
C LEU A 292 5.24 -15.50 3.32
N LEU A 293 5.18 -16.10 2.13
CA LEU A 293 5.28 -17.56 1.98
C LEU A 293 6.65 -18.09 2.42
N GLU A 294 7.72 -17.35 2.17
CA GLU A 294 9.06 -17.65 2.67
C GLU A 294 9.07 -17.69 4.21
N TYR A 295 8.54 -16.63 4.86
CA TYR A 295 8.42 -16.62 6.32
C TYR A 295 7.57 -17.79 6.84
N LEU A 296 6.40 -18.04 6.25
CA LEU A 296 5.52 -19.14 6.63
C LEU A 296 6.15 -20.52 6.40
N SER A 297 7.06 -20.62 5.43
CA SER A 297 7.82 -21.86 5.19
C SER A 297 8.74 -22.23 6.37
N THR A 298 9.17 -21.28 7.16
CA THR A 298 9.97 -21.51 8.37
C THR A 298 9.12 -21.89 9.59
N GLN A 299 7.80 -21.72 9.51
CA GLN A 299 6.87 -21.91 10.62
C GLN A 299 6.19 -23.28 10.58
N ASN A 300 5.85 -23.85 11.75
CA ASN A 300 5.16 -25.14 11.85
C ASN A 300 3.68 -25.01 12.27
N LYS A 301 3.14 -23.79 12.21
CA LYS A 301 1.79 -23.45 12.63
C LYS A 301 1.01 -22.79 11.48
N PRO A 302 -0.32 -22.89 11.46
CA PRO A 302 -1.15 -22.16 10.51
C PRO A 302 -1.04 -20.65 10.76
N LEU A 303 -1.40 -19.86 9.75
CA LEU A 303 -1.26 -18.40 9.79
C LEU A 303 -2.01 -17.77 10.96
N SER A 304 -3.23 -18.22 11.25
CA SER A 304 -4.02 -17.71 12.38
C SER A 304 -3.32 -17.85 13.73
N GLU A 305 -2.60 -18.95 13.95
CA GLU A 305 -1.85 -19.18 15.19
C GLU A 305 -0.55 -18.32 15.23
N ILE A 306 0.08 -18.12 14.08
CA ILE A 306 1.27 -17.27 13.97
C ILE A 306 0.91 -15.82 14.30
N ILE A 307 -0.16 -15.30 13.72
CA ILE A 307 -0.67 -13.95 13.99
C ILE A 307 -1.04 -13.77 15.47
N ALA A 308 -1.58 -14.82 16.12
CA ALA A 308 -1.89 -14.78 17.55
C ALA A 308 -0.64 -14.59 18.44
N THR A 309 0.58 -14.80 17.93
CA THR A 309 1.83 -14.54 18.67
C THR A 309 2.27 -13.07 18.64
N THR A 310 1.62 -12.22 17.85
CA THR A 310 1.95 -10.79 17.74
C THR A 310 1.22 -9.98 18.81
N PRO A 311 1.75 -8.83 19.27
CA PRO A 311 1.03 -7.98 20.21
C PRO A 311 -0.37 -7.64 19.72
N TYR A 312 -1.34 -7.60 20.62
CA TYR A 312 -2.75 -7.37 20.26
C TYR A 312 -3.24 -6.03 20.82
N TYR A 313 -3.90 -5.28 19.97
CA TYR A 313 -4.61 -4.04 20.30
C TYR A 313 -5.99 -4.06 19.65
N VAL A 314 -6.97 -3.50 20.33
CA VAL A 314 -8.29 -3.25 19.75
C VAL A 314 -8.23 -1.96 18.93
N SER A 315 -8.66 -2.00 17.68
CA SER A 315 -8.58 -0.85 16.79
C SER A 315 -9.80 -0.68 15.91
N THR A 316 -10.07 0.57 15.52
CA THR A 316 -11.05 0.84 14.46
C THR A 316 -10.44 0.56 13.09
N PRO A 317 -11.27 0.33 12.06
CA PRO A 317 -10.88 0.57 10.68
C PRO A 317 -10.41 2.03 10.50
N THR A 318 -9.84 2.32 9.33
CA THR A 318 -9.66 3.72 8.91
C THR A 318 -11.03 4.34 8.64
N ILE A 319 -11.35 5.43 9.33
CA ILE A 319 -12.63 6.14 9.23
C ILE A 319 -12.40 7.39 8.37
N GLN A 320 -13.29 7.64 7.40
CA GLN A 320 -13.27 8.87 6.61
C GLN A 320 -14.43 9.77 7.05
N VAL A 321 -14.11 11.01 7.38
CA VAL A 321 -15.07 12.03 7.82
C VAL A 321 -15.09 13.17 6.81
N SER A 322 -16.26 13.43 6.22
CA SER A 322 -16.42 14.47 5.21
C SER A 322 -16.16 15.86 5.78
N THR A 323 -15.47 16.69 5.01
CA THR A 323 -15.22 18.11 5.24
C THR A 323 -14.98 18.78 3.88
N THR A 324 -14.32 19.95 3.83
CA THR A 324 -13.94 20.60 2.56
C THR A 324 -12.42 20.55 2.34
N ASP A 325 -12.00 20.67 1.08
CA ASP A 325 -10.58 20.70 0.74
C ASP A 325 -9.85 21.92 1.35
N GLU A 326 -10.55 23.04 1.47
CA GLU A 326 -10.02 24.27 2.04
C GLU A 326 -9.79 24.18 3.55
N GLU A 327 -10.66 23.43 4.26
CA GLU A 327 -10.66 23.42 5.72
C GLU A 327 -9.88 22.25 6.34
N LYS A 328 -9.80 21.09 5.64
CA LYS A 328 -9.23 19.85 6.21
C LYS A 328 -7.86 20.05 6.85
N TYR A 329 -6.95 20.79 6.20
CA TYR A 329 -5.61 21.04 6.74
C TYR A 329 -5.62 21.98 7.94
N ASN A 330 -6.50 22.98 7.90
CA ASN A 330 -6.65 23.97 8.98
C ASN A 330 -7.24 23.34 10.24
N ILE A 331 -8.24 22.45 10.07
CA ILE A 331 -8.82 21.66 11.17
C ILE A 331 -7.74 20.83 11.85
N VAL A 332 -6.96 20.08 11.06
CA VAL A 332 -5.88 19.24 11.60
C VAL A 332 -4.82 20.08 12.34
N ALA A 333 -4.42 21.23 11.79
CA ALA A 333 -3.45 22.11 12.42
C ALA A 333 -3.96 22.66 13.77
N LYS A 334 -5.22 23.08 13.84
CA LYS A 334 -5.86 23.56 15.07
C LYS A 334 -5.95 22.46 16.12
N LEU A 335 -6.39 21.25 15.74
CA LEU A 335 -6.46 20.11 16.65
C LEU A 335 -5.09 19.69 17.15
N THR A 336 -4.09 19.68 16.27
CA THR A 336 -2.70 19.37 16.65
C THR A 336 -2.19 20.31 17.72
N LYS A 337 -2.44 21.62 17.54
CA LYS A 337 -2.08 22.64 18.52
C LYS A 337 -2.85 22.45 19.83
N GLU A 338 -4.15 22.26 19.78
CA GLU A 338 -5.02 22.08 20.97
C GLU A 338 -4.56 20.88 21.82
N PHE A 339 -4.31 19.74 21.19
CA PHE A 339 -3.82 18.56 21.90
C PHE A 339 -2.44 18.78 22.56
N LYS A 340 -1.53 19.49 21.88
CA LYS A 340 -0.22 19.85 22.43
C LYS A 340 -0.35 20.80 23.62
N ASP A 341 -1.21 21.83 23.50
CA ASP A 341 -1.45 22.81 24.57
C ASP A 341 -2.09 22.15 25.82
N GLU A 342 -2.87 21.09 25.64
CA GLU A 342 -3.45 20.28 26.72
C GLU A 342 -2.47 19.25 27.31
N GLY A 343 -1.22 19.19 26.82
CA GLY A 343 -0.16 18.35 27.35
C GLY A 343 -0.13 16.91 26.82
N TYR A 344 -0.91 16.58 25.79
CA TYR A 344 -0.82 15.26 25.15
C TYR A 344 0.49 15.09 24.40
N LYS A 345 1.02 13.85 24.41
CA LYS A 345 2.10 13.47 23.49
C LYS A 345 1.52 13.36 22.07
N VAL A 346 1.99 14.17 21.13
CA VAL A 346 1.51 14.22 19.74
C VAL A 346 2.67 13.98 18.77
N ILE A 347 2.49 13.03 17.85
CA ILE A 347 3.32 12.88 16.66
C ILE A 347 2.60 13.59 15.53
N ASP A 348 3.20 14.64 14.95
CA ASP A 348 2.58 15.53 13.98
C ASP A 348 3.24 15.50 12.59
N ILE A 349 3.94 14.43 12.27
CA ILE A 349 4.61 14.26 10.97
C ILE A 349 3.64 14.12 9.80
N ASN A 350 2.39 13.68 10.05
CA ASN A 350 1.33 13.58 9.05
C ASN A 350 -0.06 13.61 9.71
N GLY A 351 -0.49 14.78 10.17
CA GLY A 351 -1.66 14.96 11.01
C GLY A 351 -1.31 14.93 12.49
N ALA A 352 -2.24 14.60 13.36
CA ALA A 352 -2.05 14.47 14.79
C ALA A 352 -2.32 13.04 15.24
N ARG A 353 -1.27 12.27 15.52
CA ARG A 353 -1.35 11.02 16.26
C ARG A 353 -1.13 11.33 17.74
N VAL A 354 -2.19 11.26 18.51
CA VAL A 354 -2.28 11.69 19.90
C VAL A 354 -2.30 10.49 20.79
N TYR A 355 -1.32 10.38 21.69
CA TYR A 355 -1.24 9.32 22.68
C TYR A 355 -2.00 9.71 23.94
N THR A 356 -2.84 8.80 24.40
CA THR A 356 -3.63 8.89 25.64
C THR A 356 -3.28 7.76 26.56
N GLU A 357 -3.87 7.72 27.75
CA GLU A 357 -3.74 6.55 28.63
C GLU A 357 -4.38 5.32 27.96
N GLY A 358 -3.58 4.30 27.72
CA GLY A 358 -3.99 3.01 27.17
C GLY A 358 -4.18 2.93 25.66
N GLY A 359 -3.86 3.99 24.87
CA GLY A 359 -3.99 3.93 23.41
C GLY A 359 -3.64 5.23 22.70
N TRP A 360 -4.07 5.35 21.44
CA TRP A 360 -3.87 6.54 20.63
C TRP A 360 -5.03 6.78 19.66
N GLY A 361 -5.18 8.03 19.22
CA GLY A 361 -6.07 8.42 18.15
C GLY A 361 -5.32 9.23 17.09
N LEU A 362 -5.70 9.09 15.85
CA LEU A 362 -5.16 9.83 14.71
C LEU A 362 -6.24 10.66 14.05
N VAL A 363 -5.91 11.91 13.72
CA VAL A 363 -6.64 12.74 12.75
C VAL A 363 -5.67 13.31 11.74
N ARG A 364 -5.92 13.11 10.44
CA ARG A 364 -5.13 13.68 9.35
C ARG A 364 -6.00 14.12 8.18
N ALA A 365 -5.54 15.10 7.41
CA ALA A 365 -6.18 15.47 6.15
C ALA A 365 -5.89 14.41 5.08
N SER A 366 -6.91 13.96 4.35
CA SER A 366 -6.73 13.14 3.16
C SER A 366 -6.05 13.94 2.05
N SER A 367 -5.08 13.33 1.36
CA SER A 367 -4.45 13.94 0.19
C SER A 367 -5.29 13.79 -1.09
N ASN A 368 -6.24 12.85 -1.12
CA ASN A 368 -6.95 12.48 -2.34
C ASN A 368 -8.42 12.90 -2.34
N THR A 369 -9.00 13.14 -1.17
CA THR A 369 -10.44 13.41 -1.02
C THR A 369 -10.67 14.55 -0.03
N PRO A 370 -11.80 15.26 -0.08
CA PRO A 370 -12.18 16.30 0.88
C PRO A 370 -12.64 15.69 2.20
N THR A 371 -11.77 14.90 2.84
CA THR A 371 -12.07 14.19 4.09
C THR A 371 -10.96 14.32 5.12
N LEU A 372 -11.33 14.19 6.40
CA LEU A 372 -10.40 13.82 7.46
C LEU A 372 -10.34 12.28 7.55
N VAL A 373 -9.16 11.77 7.83
CA VAL A 373 -8.92 10.35 8.07
C VAL A 373 -8.64 10.15 9.54
N LEU A 374 -9.47 9.33 10.18
CA LEU A 374 -9.34 8.98 11.59
C LEU A 374 -8.97 7.50 11.75
N ARG A 375 -8.24 7.18 12.80
CA ARG A 375 -8.04 5.83 13.29
C ARG A 375 -7.80 5.87 14.80
N PHE A 376 -8.34 4.88 15.51
CA PHE A 376 -8.21 4.76 16.95
C PHE A 376 -7.73 3.36 17.32
N GLU A 377 -6.91 3.27 18.35
CA GLU A 377 -6.38 2.01 18.85
C GLU A 377 -6.14 2.09 20.35
N ALA A 378 -6.43 1.00 21.06
CA ALA A 378 -6.23 0.90 22.48
C ALA A 378 -5.97 -0.54 22.95
N LYS A 379 -5.54 -0.70 24.22
CA LYS A 379 -5.35 -2.00 24.85
C LYS A 379 -6.67 -2.68 25.23
N THR A 380 -7.74 -1.89 25.41
CA THR A 380 -9.07 -2.37 25.80
C THR A 380 -10.16 -1.62 25.04
N GLU A 381 -11.34 -2.25 24.85
CA GLU A 381 -12.53 -1.62 24.27
C GLU A 381 -12.93 -0.34 25.02
N GLU A 382 -12.87 -0.36 26.36
CA GLU A 382 -13.20 0.80 27.18
C GLU A 382 -12.30 2.01 26.85
N ASN A 383 -10.99 1.79 26.72
CA ASN A 383 -10.06 2.86 26.38
C ASN A 383 -10.25 3.32 24.93
N LEU A 384 -10.56 2.39 24.01
CA LEU A 384 -10.89 2.72 22.63
C LEU A 384 -12.07 3.69 22.53
N GLU A 385 -13.17 3.40 23.24
CA GLU A 385 -14.35 4.26 23.28
C GLU A 385 -14.08 5.62 23.94
N LYS A 386 -13.27 5.68 24.99
CA LYS A 386 -12.83 6.97 25.59
C LYS A 386 -12.07 7.84 24.58
N ILE A 387 -11.16 7.23 23.81
CA ILE A 387 -10.38 7.94 22.79
C ILE A 387 -11.28 8.45 21.66
N LYS A 388 -12.17 7.59 21.13
CA LYS A 388 -13.15 7.98 20.11
C LYS A 388 -13.96 9.19 20.55
N LYS A 389 -14.51 9.13 21.77
CA LYS A 389 -15.32 10.22 22.34
C LYS A 389 -14.51 11.52 22.53
N LEU A 390 -13.24 11.43 22.91
CA LEU A 390 -12.36 12.59 23.01
C LEU A 390 -12.22 13.32 21.66
N PHE A 391 -11.96 12.55 20.57
CA PHE A 391 -11.84 13.12 19.23
C PHE A 391 -13.17 13.64 18.71
N GLU A 392 -14.27 12.95 18.96
CA GLU A 392 -15.63 13.38 18.61
C GLU A 392 -15.94 14.76 19.22
N LEU A 393 -15.73 14.93 20.53
CA LEU A 393 -15.97 16.19 21.22
C LEU A 393 -15.14 17.36 20.64
N LYS A 394 -13.91 17.09 20.18
CA LYS A 394 -13.06 18.10 19.57
C LYS A 394 -13.46 18.41 18.13
N LEU A 395 -13.82 17.43 17.35
CA LEU A 395 -14.24 17.57 15.96
C LEU A 395 -15.63 18.25 15.85
N ASN A 396 -16.53 18.03 16.82
CA ASN A 396 -17.84 18.70 16.90
C ASN A 396 -17.76 20.24 17.01
N LYS A 397 -16.58 20.79 17.31
CA LYS A 397 -16.34 22.25 17.28
C LYS A 397 -16.29 22.82 15.86
N PHE A 398 -16.19 21.95 14.83
CA PHE A 398 -16.07 22.35 13.43
C PHE A 398 -17.38 22.06 12.69
N PRO A 399 -18.15 23.06 12.28
CA PRO A 399 -19.52 22.88 11.75
C PRO A 399 -19.58 22.10 10.42
N ASN A 400 -18.47 22.08 9.67
CA ASN A 400 -18.39 21.38 8.38
C ASN A 400 -17.80 19.95 8.50
N VAL A 401 -17.68 19.41 9.72
CA VAL A 401 -17.22 18.06 9.97
C VAL A 401 -18.41 17.21 10.39
N ASN A 402 -18.70 16.16 9.61
CA ASN A 402 -19.73 15.21 9.99
C ASN A 402 -19.15 14.19 10.97
N THR A 403 -19.50 14.29 12.25
CA THR A 403 -19.02 13.41 13.32
C THR A 403 -19.87 12.16 13.52
N ASN A 404 -20.93 11.94 12.75
CA ASN A 404 -21.66 10.67 12.72
C ASN A 404 -20.83 9.60 12.00
N TRP A 405 -19.67 9.26 12.58
CA TRP A 405 -18.91 8.09 12.14
C TRP A 405 -19.35 6.86 12.93
N ASP A 406 -20.48 6.29 12.61
CA ASP A 406 -20.69 4.91 12.96
C ASP A 406 -19.60 4.06 12.32
N ALA A 407 -19.17 3.03 13.02
CA ALA A 407 -18.09 2.13 12.62
C ALA A 407 -18.30 1.44 11.25
N SER A 408 -19.35 1.76 10.56
CA SER A 408 -19.72 1.40 9.19
C SER A 408 -19.20 2.38 8.13
N GLY A 409 -18.46 3.41 8.48
CA GLY A 409 -17.85 4.37 7.55
C GLY A 409 -16.75 3.73 6.72
N ARG A 410 -17.15 2.91 5.77
CA ARG A 410 -16.37 2.30 4.70
C ARG A 410 -16.99 2.60 3.36
#